data_0f15c2745d88ced899e82c37382bfde5
#
_entry.id   0f15c2745d88ced899e82c37382bfde5
#
_cell.length_a   1.000
_cell.length_b   1.000
_cell.length_c   1.000
_cell.angle_alpha   90.00
_cell.angle_beta   90.00
_cell.angle_gamma   90.00
#
_symmetry.space_group_name_H-M   'P 1'
#
loop_
_entity.id
_entity.type
_entity.pdbx_description
1 polymer ?
#
loop_
_entity_poly.entity_id
_entity_poly.type
_entity_poly.pdbx_seq_one_letter_code
_entity_poly.pdbx_strand_id
1 'polypeptide(L)'
;MDDILARAGIFQGIAPDAVAALARHLQHVSFPRRRTVFVTQHRITELMRLHAEGHAETDEGRNIELELRRQVLTLWQTALIRLSRLQITDEIEVGLRYYAAAFFKVIPQVNAEVRDALRSRWPDADLLGEPMLQPGSWIGGDRDGNPNVTADVVRQATGNAAFTALAHYLVELTALEQELSMSARLVSVTPALAELAEGCGEKARADEPYRRAVRVIRARLSATSAEILDRTPQQVLDLGLPPYETPAELGADLDTLDESLRGHGSALL
;
A
#
# COMPACT_ATOMS: atom_id res chain seq x y z
N MET A 1 -14.37 10.27 34.75
CA MET A 1 -13.96 10.49 33.35
C MET A 1 -12.77 11.45 33.29
N ASP A 2 -12.79 12.50 34.09
CA ASP A 2 -11.72 13.52 34.14
C ASP A 2 -10.33 12.97 34.50
N ASP A 3 -10.26 12.01 35.44
CA ASP A 3 -9.01 11.38 35.89
C ASP A 3 -8.36 10.45 34.84
N ILE A 4 -9.17 9.89 33.96
CA ILE A 4 -8.69 9.04 32.84
C ILE A 4 -8.12 9.93 31.70
N LEU A 5 -8.76 11.08 31.45
CA LEU A 5 -8.30 12.04 30.44
C LEU A 5 -6.97 12.67 30.83
N ALA A 6 -6.82 13.05 32.13
CA ALA A 6 -5.60 13.64 32.64
C ALA A 6 -4.38 12.70 32.60
N ARG A 7 -4.61 11.38 32.62
CA ARG A 7 -3.54 10.35 32.57
C ARG A 7 -3.17 9.91 31.15
N ALA A 8 -3.95 10.25 30.15
CA ALA A 8 -3.64 9.86 28.78
C ALA A 8 -2.50 10.71 28.22
N GLY A 9 -1.44 10.06 27.75
CA GLY A 9 -0.20 10.71 27.31
C GLY A 9 -0.39 11.75 26.19
N ILE A 10 -1.46 11.64 25.38
CA ILE A 10 -1.80 12.60 24.31
C ILE A 10 -2.29 13.96 24.84
N PHE A 11 -2.63 14.06 26.12
CA PHE A 11 -3.07 15.29 26.76
C PHE A 11 -2.05 15.85 27.78
N GLN A 12 -0.85 15.24 27.85
CA GLN A 12 0.23 15.78 28.66
C GLN A 12 0.62 17.18 28.16
N GLY A 13 0.48 18.17 29.04
CA GLY A 13 0.75 19.57 28.73
C GLY A 13 -0.49 20.39 28.36
N ILE A 14 -1.68 19.82 28.32
CA ILE A 14 -2.94 20.56 28.15
C ILE A 14 -3.48 20.97 29.52
N ALA A 15 -3.94 22.22 29.63
CA ALA A 15 -4.50 22.75 30.89
C ALA A 15 -5.70 21.89 31.35
N PRO A 16 -5.80 21.55 32.63
CA PRO A 16 -6.88 20.72 33.19
C PRO A 16 -8.29 21.19 32.84
N ASP A 17 -8.49 22.51 32.78
CA ASP A 17 -9.78 23.13 32.45
C ASP A 17 -10.19 22.85 31.00
N ALA A 18 -9.24 22.79 30.07
CA ALA A 18 -9.49 22.47 28.68
C ALA A 18 -9.84 20.97 28.53
N VAL A 19 -9.20 20.10 29.30
CA VAL A 19 -9.51 18.65 29.36
C VAL A 19 -10.91 18.44 29.96
N ALA A 20 -11.27 19.16 31.02
CA ALA A 20 -12.61 19.11 31.63
C ALA A 20 -13.70 19.70 30.72
N ALA A 21 -13.39 20.72 29.94
CA ALA A 21 -14.31 21.28 28.93
C ALA A 21 -14.57 20.27 27.80
N LEU A 22 -13.52 19.57 27.36
CA LEU A 22 -13.62 18.51 26.35
C LEU A 22 -14.50 17.34 26.88
N ALA A 23 -14.27 16.91 28.12
CA ALA A 23 -15.03 15.82 28.75
C ALA A 23 -16.53 16.08 28.82
N ARG A 24 -16.95 17.34 28.96
CA ARG A 24 -18.38 17.73 29.02
C ARG A 24 -19.12 17.59 27.68
N HIS A 25 -18.40 17.58 26.56
CA HIS A 25 -19.00 17.50 25.22
C HIS A 25 -18.93 16.09 24.61
N LEU A 26 -18.42 15.10 25.36
CA LEU A 26 -18.29 13.74 24.89
C LEU A 26 -19.62 12.99 24.96
N GLN A 27 -20.18 12.64 23.80
CA GLN A 27 -21.30 11.70 23.69
C GLN A 27 -20.78 10.29 23.37
N HIS A 28 -21.41 9.27 23.97
CA HIS A 28 -21.03 7.87 23.76
C HIS A 28 -21.49 7.40 22.38
N VAL A 29 -20.53 7.08 21.48
CA VAL A 29 -20.80 6.53 20.15
C VAL A 29 -20.12 5.18 20.02
N SER A 30 -20.87 4.17 19.59
CA SER A 30 -20.35 2.79 19.38
C SER A 30 -19.90 2.60 17.93
N PHE A 31 -18.66 2.11 17.73
CA PHE A 31 -18.08 1.84 16.41
C PHE A 31 -17.57 0.40 16.29
N PRO A 32 -17.56 -0.20 15.08
CA PRO A 32 -16.96 -1.53 14.85
C PRO A 32 -15.43 -1.49 15.02
N ARG A 33 -14.92 -2.33 15.91
CA ARG A 33 -13.67 -2.20 16.68
C ARG A 33 -12.33 -2.29 15.95
N ARG A 34 -12.22 -2.73 14.70
CA ARG A 34 -10.90 -3.11 14.14
C ARG A 34 -10.37 -2.20 13.01
N ARG A 35 -11.21 -1.52 12.28
CA ARG A 35 -10.81 -0.69 11.14
C ARG A 35 -10.60 0.79 11.52
N THR A 36 -11.24 1.22 12.56
CA THR A 36 -11.42 2.63 12.92
C THR A 36 -10.15 3.31 13.41
N VAL A 37 -9.30 2.64 14.21
CA VAL A 37 -8.15 3.30 14.88
C VAL A 37 -7.12 3.78 13.87
N PHE A 38 -6.67 2.94 12.95
CA PHE A 38 -5.66 3.30 11.94
C PHE A 38 -6.15 4.35 10.95
N VAL A 39 -7.38 4.18 10.45
CA VAL A 39 -7.99 5.15 9.55
C VAL A 39 -8.13 6.51 10.23
N THR A 40 -8.53 6.50 11.51
CA THR A 40 -8.67 7.74 12.30
C THR A 40 -7.33 8.40 12.58
N GLN A 41 -6.29 7.64 12.93
CA GLN A 41 -4.94 8.18 13.14
C GLN A 41 -4.37 8.79 11.86
N HIS A 42 -4.48 8.09 10.74
CA HIS A 42 -4.04 8.60 9.44
C HIS A 42 -4.76 9.90 9.08
N ARG A 43 -6.09 9.93 9.26
CA ARG A 43 -6.89 11.12 8.98
C ARG A 43 -6.54 12.29 9.90
N ILE A 44 -6.25 12.04 11.18
CA ILE A 44 -5.77 13.07 12.12
C ILE A 44 -4.44 13.65 11.61
N THR A 45 -3.48 12.82 11.22
CA THR A 45 -2.18 13.27 10.72
C THR A 45 -2.33 14.13 9.47
N GLU A 46 -3.17 13.73 8.54
CA GLU A 46 -3.47 14.49 7.33
C GLU A 46 -4.11 15.85 7.62
N LEU A 47 -5.11 15.89 8.50
CA LEU A 47 -5.77 17.12 8.90
C LEU A 47 -4.82 18.06 9.66
N MET A 48 -3.92 17.53 10.49
CA MET A 48 -2.89 18.34 11.16
C MET A 48 -1.91 18.93 10.15
N ARG A 49 -1.52 18.20 9.12
CA ARG A 49 -0.67 18.71 8.04
C ARG A 49 -1.36 19.85 7.29
N LEU A 50 -2.59 19.64 6.84
CA LEU A 50 -3.38 20.65 6.14
C LEU A 50 -3.56 21.93 7.01
N HIS A 51 -3.83 21.75 8.29
CA HIS A 51 -3.95 22.87 9.22
C HIS A 51 -2.62 23.64 9.38
N ALA A 52 -1.50 22.94 9.48
CA ALA A 52 -0.16 23.53 9.55
C ALA A 52 0.23 24.28 8.26
N GLU A 53 -0.28 23.84 7.11
CA GLU A 53 -0.13 24.50 5.81
C GLU A 53 -1.07 25.71 5.62
N GLY A 54 -1.92 26.01 6.61
CA GLY A 54 -2.82 27.16 6.61
C GLY A 54 -4.16 26.94 5.90
N HIS A 55 -4.52 25.70 5.57
CA HIS A 55 -5.83 25.40 5.01
C HIS A 55 -6.92 25.50 6.09
N ALA A 56 -8.05 26.10 5.74
CA ALA A 56 -9.23 26.19 6.63
C ALA A 56 -10.21 25.03 6.42
N GLU A 57 -10.25 24.49 5.20
CA GLU A 57 -11.18 23.44 4.77
C GLU A 57 -10.45 22.31 4.07
N THR A 58 -11.03 21.11 4.12
CA THR A 58 -10.61 19.96 3.32
C THR A 58 -11.08 20.10 1.87
N ASP A 59 -10.56 19.28 0.96
CA ASP A 59 -11.00 19.23 -0.45
C ASP A 59 -12.51 18.98 -0.61
N GLU A 60 -13.14 18.38 0.42
CA GLU A 60 -14.59 18.13 0.46
C GLU A 60 -15.38 19.28 1.11
N GLY A 61 -14.75 20.44 1.35
CA GLY A 61 -15.37 21.63 1.93
C GLY A 61 -15.72 21.51 3.42
N ARG A 62 -15.06 20.60 4.16
CA ARG A 62 -15.26 20.43 5.60
C ARG A 62 -14.23 21.25 6.39
N ASN A 63 -14.69 21.96 7.41
CA ASN A 63 -13.81 22.70 8.31
C ASN A 63 -12.81 21.76 8.99
N ILE A 64 -11.51 22.04 8.81
CA ILE A 64 -10.41 21.18 9.27
C ILE A 64 -10.40 21.07 10.80
N GLU A 65 -10.59 22.15 11.51
CA GLU A 65 -10.56 22.13 12.98
C GLU A 65 -11.72 21.29 13.56
N LEU A 66 -12.91 21.44 12.99
CA LEU A 66 -14.08 20.68 13.41
C LEU A 66 -13.90 19.18 13.09
N GLU A 67 -13.40 18.88 11.91
CA GLU A 67 -13.13 17.50 11.51
C GLU A 67 -12.01 16.88 12.35
N LEU A 68 -10.96 17.63 12.67
CA LEU A 68 -9.88 17.19 13.56
C LEU A 68 -10.43 16.86 14.96
N ARG A 69 -11.23 17.76 15.52
CA ARG A 69 -11.91 17.51 16.82
C ARG A 69 -12.76 16.24 16.77
N ARG A 70 -13.51 16.04 15.69
CA ARG A 70 -14.34 14.84 15.50
C ARG A 70 -13.48 13.57 15.46
N GLN A 71 -12.39 13.57 14.71
CA GLN A 71 -11.51 12.41 14.60
C GLN A 71 -10.80 12.11 15.94
N VAL A 72 -10.34 13.13 16.66
CA VAL A 72 -9.74 12.96 17.99
C VAL A 72 -10.75 12.38 18.98
N LEU A 73 -11.99 12.87 18.98
CA LEU A 73 -13.06 12.34 19.82
C LEU A 73 -13.37 10.88 19.48
N THR A 74 -13.43 10.55 18.19
CA THR A 74 -13.64 9.18 17.74
C THR A 74 -12.52 8.25 18.23
N LEU A 75 -11.27 8.67 18.07
CA LEU A 75 -10.11 7.92 18.55
C LEU A 75 -10.12 7.76 20.07
N TRP A 76 -10.45 8.81 20.78
CA TRP A 76 -10.54 8.82 22.24
C TRP A 76 -11.60 7.84 22.77
N GLN A 77 -12.76 7.82 22.14
CA GLN A 77 -13.87 6.92 22.52
C GLN A 77 -13.66 5.47 22.04
N THR A 78 -12.64 5.23 21.22
CA THR A 78 -12.29 3.90 20.76
C THR A 78 -11.43 3.22 21.84
N ALA A 79 -11.84 2.03 22.30
CA ALA A 79 -11.05 1.27 23.26
C ALA A 79 -9.72 0.83 22.62
N LEU A 80 -8.63 1.54 22.93
CA LEU A 80 -7.27 1.27 22.46
C LEU A 80 -6.65 0.06 23.18
N ILE A 81 -7.09 -0.19 24.42
CA ILE A 81 -6.58 -1.30 25.23
C ILE A 81 -7.48 -2.50 25.02
N ARG A 82 -6.90 -3.58 24.51
CA ARG A 82 -7.59 -4.88 24.43
C ARG A 82 -7.62 -5.50 25.84
N LEU A 83 -8.79 -5.95 26.26
CA LEU A 83 -8.95 -6.75 27.49
C LEU A 83 -8.50 -8.21 27.26
N SER A 84 -8.35 -8.64 26.00
CA SER A 84 -7.86 -9.97 25.63
C SER A 84 -6.36 -9.92 25.30
N ARG A 85 -5.63 -10.97 25.70
CA ARG A 85 -4.22 -11.16 25.35
C ARG A 85 -4.08 -11.16 23.81
N LEU A 86 -3.15 -10.37 23.29
CA LEU A 86 -2.80 -10.36 21.87
C LEU A 86 -2.29 -11.76 21.46
N GLN A 87 -2.82 -12.29 20.38
CA GLN A 87 -2.28 -13.48 19.74
C GLN A 87 -1.27 -13.07 18.67
N ILE A 88 -0.33 -13.94 18.38
CA ILE A 88 0.70 -13.68 17.36
C ILE A 88 0.09 -13.41 15.97
N THR A 89 -1.04 -14.00 15.69
CA THR A 89 -1.83 -13.74 14.46
C THR A 89 -2.33 -12.30 14.37
N ASP A 90 -2.70 -11.70 15.51
CA ASP A 90 -3.09 -10.29 15.57
C ASP A 90 -1.88 -9.37 15.32
N GLU A 91 -0.69 -9.75 15.81
CA GLU A 91 0.54 -8.98 15.59
C GLU A 91 0.98 -9.02 14.12
N ILE A 92 0.87 -10.18 13.46
CA ILE A 92 1.12 -10.34 12.02
C ILE A 92 0.21 -9.40 11.23
N GLU A 93 -1.10 -9.40 11.50
CA GLU A 93 -2.04 -8.52 10.81
C GLU A 93 -1.73 -7.04 11.02
N VAL A 94 -1.36 -6.65 12.24
CA VAL A 94 -1.00 -5.26 12.56
C VAL A 94 0.26 -4.86 11.82
N GLY A 95 1.31 -5.70 11.81
CA GLY A 95 2.54 -5.44 11.08
C GLY A 95 2.31 -5.23 9.58
N LEU A 96 1.51 -6.11 8.96
CA LEU A 96 1.22 -6.03 7.52
C LEU A 96 0.38 -4.81 7.12
N ARG A 97 -0.42 -4.25 8.02
CA ARG A 97 -1.17 -3.01 7.74
C ARG A 97 -0.27 -1.82 7.45
N TYR A 98 0.93 -1.75 8.05
CA TYR A 98 1.88 -0.67 7.76
C TYR A 98 2.38 -0.72 6.32
N TYR A 99 2.47 -1.92 5.72
CA TYR A 99 2.82 -2.04 4.31
C TYR A 99 1.77 -1.38 3.42
N ALA A 100 0.50 -1.75 3.58
CA ALA A 100 -0.59 -1.16 2.81
C ALA A 100 -0.83 0.33 3.12
N ALA A 101 -0.63 0.75 4.38
CA ALA A 101 -0.89 2.13 4.78
C ALA A 101 0.21 3.12 4.37
N ALA A 102 1.48 2.67 4.32
CA ALA A 102 2.61 3.57 4.11
C ALA A 102 3.74 2.95 3.26
N PHE A 103 4.22 1.75 3.57
CA PHE A 103 5.49 1.25 3.06
C PHE A 103 5.47 1.02 1.54
N PHE A 104 4.41 0.50 0.98
CA PHE A 104 4.29 0.31 -0.47
C PHE A 104 4.37 1.62 -1.26
N LYS A 105 3.99 2.73 -0.66
CA LYS A 105 4.08 4.06 -1.27
C LYS A 105 5.41 4.74 -0.98
N VAL A 106 5.81 4.77 0.30
CA VAL A 106 6.95 5.58 0.76
C VAL A 106 8.29 4.96 0.38
N ILE A 107 8.44 3.64 0.50
CA ILE A 107 9.72 2.97 0.24
C ILE A 107 10.19 3.12 -1.22
N PRO A 108 9.33 2.90 -2.24
CA PRO A 108 9.72 3.16 -3.62
C PRO A 108 10.12 4.63 -3.87
N GLN A 109 9.40 5.58 -3.27
CA GLN A 109 9.72 7.01 -3.39
C GLN A 109 11.10 7.33 -2.80
N VAL A 110 11.37 6.88 -1.58
CA VAL A 110 12.69 7.09 -0.93
C VAL A 110 13.80 6.44 -1.76
N ASN A 111 13.61 5.22 -2.24
CA ASN A 111 14.60 4.54 -3.09
C ASN A 111 14.85 5.29 -4.41
N ALA A 112 13.79 5.86 -5.02
CA ALA A 112 13.90 6.68 -6.23
C ALA A 112 14.65 7.98 -5.94
N GLU A 113 14.30 8.73 -4.89
CA GLU A 113 14.95 9.98 -4.50
C GLU A 113 16.45 9.77 -4.22
N VAL A 114 16.80 8.69 -3.51
CA VAL A 114 18.21 8.36 -3.25
C VAL A 114 18.94 8.04 -4.55
N ARG A 115 18.33 7.24 -5.42
CA ARG A 115 18.92 6.90 -6.73
C ARG A 115 19.15 8.13 -7.58
N ASP A 116 18.21 9.05 -7.63
CA ASP A 116 18.30 10.28 -8.41
C ASP A 116 19.36 11.23 -7.84
N ALA A 117 19.44 11.35 -6.52
CA ALA A 117 20.49 12.12 -5.86
C ALA A 117 21.91 11.55 -6.15
N LEU A 118 22.04 10.22 -6.12
CA LEU A 118 23.30 9.55 -6.44
C LEU A 118 23.68 9.69 -7.92
N ARG A 119 22.73 9.50 -8.84
CA ARG A 119 22.95 9.71 -10.28
C ARG A 119 23.34 11.14 -10.60
N SER A 120 22.70 12.11 -9.95
CA SER A 120 23.06 13.53 -10.12
C SER A 120 24.49 13.82 -9.67
N ARG A 121 24.98 13.16 -8.62
CA ARG A 121 26.32 13.38 -8.07
C ARG A 121 27.41 12.57 -8.79
N TRP A 122 27.08 11.36 -9.26
CA TRP A 122 27.99 10.41 -9.91
C TRP A 122 27.32 9.78 -11.13
N PRO A 123 27.16 10.54 -12.25
CA PRO A 123 26.37 10.11 -13.42
C PRO A 123 26.92 8.86 -14.11
N ASP A 124 28.25 8.63 -14.03
CA ASP A 124 28.90 7.52 -14.70
C ASP A 124 29.08 6.27 -13.81
N ALA A 125 28.62 6.32 -12.57
CA ALA A 125 28.75 5.22 -11.63
C ALA A 125 27.49 4.38 -11.56
N ASP A 126 27.63 3.07 -11.69
CA ASP A 126 26.55 2.11 -11.40
C ASP A 126 26.46 1.89 -9.87
N LEU A 127 25.79 2.82 -9.19
CA LEU A 127 25.83 2.90 -7.74
C LEU A 127 24.72 2.12 -7.04
N LEU A 128 23.66 1.66 -7.73
CA LEU A 128 22.55 0.93 -7.08
C LEU A 128 21.91 -0.06 -8.05
N GLY A 129 22.44 -1.29 -8.06
CA GLY A 129 21.75 -2.45 -8.64
C GLY A 129 20.54 -2.88 -7.81
N GLU A 130 20.56 -2.63 -6.49
CA GLU A 130 19.55 -3.04 -5.54
C GLU A 130 18.92 -1.84 -4.80
N PRO A 131 17.65 -1.92 -4.36
CA PRO A 131 17.05 -0.89 -3.52
C PRO A 131 17.83 -0.70 -2.22
N MET A 132 18.11 0.55 -1.84
CA MET A 132 18.82 0.87 -0.61
C MET A 132 18.00 0.53 0.65
N LEU A 133 16.69 0.75 0.59
CA LEU A 133 15.78 0.46 1.68
C LEU A 133 14.91 -0.75 1.31
N GLN A 134 15.12 -1.84 2.02
CA GLN A 134 14.35 -3.08 1.92
C GLN A 134 13.79 -3.44 3.29
N PRO A 135 12.47 -3.37 3.51
CA PRO A 135 11.88 -3.72 4.78
C PRO A 135 11.81 -5.23 4.97
N GLY A 136 12.06 -5.67 6.18
CA GLY A 136 11.82 -7.04 6.63
C GLY A 136 10.87 -7.07 7.82
N SER A 137 10.39 -8.26 8.19
CA SER A 137 9.61 -8.48 9.40
C SER A 137 10.03 -9.78 10.07
N TRP A 138 10.17 -9.75 11.38
CA TRP A 138 10.37 -10.96 12.19
C TRP A 138 9.06 -11.48 12.79
N ILE A 139 7.95 -10.73 12.67
CA ILE A 139 6.67 -11.05 13.30
C ILE A 139 6.12 -12.38 12.74
N GLY A 140 5.95 -13.36 13.61
CA GLY A 140 5.49 -14.70 13.24
C GLY A 140 6.58 -15.62 12.67
N GLY A 141 7.82 -15.16 12.53
CA GLY A 141 8.96 -15.95 12.03
C GLY A 141 10.02 -16.21 13.10
N ASP A 142 10.32 -15.23 13.91
CA ASP A 142 11.30 -15.34 14.99
C ASP A 142 10.66 -15.94 16.25
N ARG A 143 11.23 -17.01 16.75
CA ARG A 143 10.72 -17.71 17.93
C ARG A 143 11.16 -17.03 19.23
N ASP A 144 12.37 -16.58 19.32
CA ASP A 144 13.00 -15.96 20.51
C ASP A 144 12.48 -16.53 21.85
N GLY A 145 12.39 -17.87 21.93
CA GLY A 145 11.83 -18.57 23.08
C GLY A 145 10.30 -18.60 23.20
N ASN A 146 9.58 -17.98 22.28
CA ASN A 146 8.10 -17.98 22.27
C ASN A 146 7.54 -19.30 21.69
N PRO A 147 6.92 -20.17 22.51
CA PRO A 147 6.38 -21.45 22.08
C PRO A 147 5.18 -21.31 21.12
N ASN A 148 4.56 -20.13 21.06
CA ASN A 148 3.41 -19.86 20.18
C ASN A 148 3.83 -19.60 18.71
N VAL A 149 5.12 -19.37 18.43
CA VAL A 149 5.65 -19.26 17.05
C VAL A 149 5.91 -20.66 16.51
N THR A 150 4.87 -21.28 16.02
CA THR A 150 4.89 -22.63 15.41
C THR A 150 5.14 -22.54 13.90
N ALA A 151 5.41 -23.69 13.26
CA ALA A 151 5.53 -23.77 11.80
C ALA A 151 4.26 -23.29 11.07
N ASP A 152 3.09 -23.49 11.65
CA ASP A 152 1.82 -23.03 11.09
C ASP A 152 1.71 -21.50 11.17
N VAL A 153 2.17 -20.89 12.24
CA VAL A 153 2.24 -19.43 12.37
C VAL A 153 3.21 -18.85 11.34
N VAL A 154 4.36 -19.48 11.11
CA VAL A 154 5.30 -19.04 10.06
C VAL A 154 4.66 -19.11 8.68
N ARG A 155 3.97 -20.22 8.35
CA ARG A 155 3.23 -20.34 7.08
C ARG A 155 2.15 -19.27 6.95
N GLN A 156 1.41 -19.01 8.01
CA GLN A 156 0.39 -17.96 8.03
C GLN A 156 1.00 -16.57 7.85
N ALA A 157 2.11 -16.27 8.52
CA ALA A 157 2.81 -15.00 8.39
C ALA A 157 3.29 -14.75 6.95
N THR A 158 3.96 -15.75 6.36
CA THR A 158 4.44 -15.70 4.97
C THR A 158 3.30 -15.62 3.96
N GLY A 159 2.25 -16.43 4.14
CA GLY A 159 1.07 -16.40 3.27
C GLY A 159 0.33 -15.07 3.34
N ASN A 160 0.18 -14.48 4.52
CA ASN A 160 -0.43 -13.15 4.68
C ASN A 160 0.45 -12.04 4.08
N ALA A 161 1.77 -12.14 4.19
CA ALA A 161 2.70 -11.20 3.58
C ALA A 161 2.63 -11.27 2.04
N ALA A 162 2.68 -12.48 1.48
CA ALA A 162 2.52 -12.71 0.04
C ALA A 162 1.17 -12.20 -0.47
N PHE A 163 0.07 -12.50 0.25
CA PHE A 163 -1.26 -11.96 -0.10
C PHE A 163 -1.27 -10.43 -0.13
N THR A 164 -0.67 -9.80 0.88
CA THR A 164 -0.64 -8.34 0.99
C THR A 164 0.13 -7.70 -0.18
N ALA A 165 1.27 -8.28 -0.55
CA ALA A 165 2.08 -7.80 -1.68
C ALA A 165 1.38 -8.02 -3.02
N LEU A 166 0.88 -9.24 -3.29
CA LEU A 166 0.23 -9.56 -4.56
C LEU A 166 -1.08 -8.80 -4.75
N ALA A 167 -1.85 -8.60 -3.67
CA ALA A 167 -3.04 -7.75 -3.72
C ALA A 167 -2.70 -6.30 -4.08
N HIS A 168 -1.60 -5.77 -3.55
CA HIS A 168 -1.12 -4.43 -3.92
C HIS A 168 -0.70 -4.39 -5.39
N TYR A 169 0.12 -5.31 -5.87
CA TYR A 169 0.55 -5.34 -7.27
C TYR A 169 -0.61 -5.44 -8.25
N LEU A 170 -1.65 -6.22 -7.95
CA LEU A 170 -2.85 -6.31 -8.79
C LEU A 170 -3.64 -4.99 -8.83
N VAL A 171 -3.65 -4.22 -7.76
CA VAL A 171 -4.23 -2.87 -7.74
C VAL A 171 -3.42 -1.92 -8.61
N GLU A 172 -2.09 -1.90 -8.47
CA GLU A 172 -1.20 -1.05 -9.26
C GLU A 172 -1.27 -1.39 -10.75
N LEU A 173 -1.25 -2.69 -11.10
CA LEU A 173 -1.41 -3.13 -12.49
C LEU A 173 -2.79 -2.74 -13.06
N THR A 174 -3.83 -2.72 -12.24
CA THR A 174 -5.16 -2.25 -12.67
C THR A 174 -5.17 -0.76 -12.95
N ALA A 175 -4.48 0.04 -12.15
CA ALA A 175 -4.31 1.47 -12.38
C ALA A 175 -3.47 1.72 -13.64
N LEU A 176 -2.36 1.02 -13.79
CA LEU A 176 -1.48 1.10 -14.95
C LEU A 176 -2.20 0.71 -16.26
N GLU A 177 -3.04 -0.32 -16.23
CA GLU A 177 -3.89 -0.70 -17.37
C GLU A 177 -4.82 0.45 -17.81
N GLN A 178 -5.32 1.25 -16.87
CA GLN A 178 -6.17 2.40 -17.18
C GLN A 178 -5.37 3.58 -17.75
N GLU A 179 -4.17 3.79 -17.24
CA GLU A 179 -3.28 4.89 -17.63
C GLU A 179 -2.68 4.67 -19.03
N LEU A 180 -2.13 3.49 -19.30
CA LEU A 180 -1.44 3.16 -20.53
C LEU A 180 -2.40 2.84 -21.70
N SER A 181 -3.20 3.82 -22.11
CA SER A 181 -4.20 3.70 -23.16
C SER A 181 -3.73 4.13 -24.57
N MET A 182 -2.40 4.15 -24.77
CA MET A 182 -1.80 4.65 -26.02
C MET A 182 -2.14 3.77 -27.23
N SER A 183 -2.49 4.42 -28.33
CA SER A 183 -2.81 3.75 -29.58
C SER A 183 -1.58 3.51 -30.44
N ALA A 184 -1.42 2.31 -31.00
CA ALA A 184 -0.40 1.95 -31.98
C ALA A 184 -0.48 2.78 -33.29
N ARG A 185 -1.54 3.55 -33.48
CA ARG A 185 -1.65 4.51 -34.60
C ARG A 185 -0.86 5.80 -34.36
N LEU A 186 -0.56 6.09 -33.09
CA LEU A 186 0.07 7.34 -32.68
C LEU A 186 1.49 7.12 -32.15
N VAL A 187 1.77 5.93 -31.58
CA VAL A 187 3.07 5.58 -31.01
C VAL A 187 3.57 4.27 -31.63
N SER A 188 4.86 4.17 -31.87
CA SER A 188 5.50 2.92 -32.24
C SER A 188 5.76 2.09 -30.99
N VAL A 189 5.68 0.78 -31.09
CA VAL A 189 6.00 -0.16 -30.00
C VAL A 189 7.10 -1.11 -30.43
N THR A 190 7.85 -1.62 -29.48
CA THR A 190 8.85 -2.64 -29.75
C THR A 190 8.20 -3.97 -30.15
N PRO A 191 8.87 -4.80 -30.98
CA PRO A 191 8.37 -6.12 -31.32
C PRO A 191 8.05 -6.99 -30.09
N ALA A 192 8.89 -6.93 -29.05
CA ALA A 192 8.69 -7.66 -27.80
C ALA A 192 7.40 -7.26 -27.10
N LEU A 193 7.08 -5.93 -27.02
CA LEU A 193 5.82 -5.48 -26.46
C LEU A 193 4.61 -5.92 -27.29
N ALA A 194 4.72 -5.90 -28.60
CA ALA A 194 3.65 -6.36 -29.49
C ALA A 194 3.36 -7.86 -29.27
N GLU A 195 4.41 -8.69 -29.16
CA GLU A 195 4.31 -10.12 -28.85
C GLU A 195 3.65 -10.35 -27.48
N LEU A 196 4.10 -9.63 -26.44
CA LEU A 196 3.48 -9.73 -25.11
C LEU A 196 1.98 -9.37 -25.17
N ALA A 197 1.62 -8.32 -25.90
CA ALA A 197 0.23 -7.88 -26.06
C ALA A 197 -0.66 -8.88 -26.80
N GLU A 198 -0.11 -9.71 -27.69
CA GLU A 198 -0.87 -10.75 -28.39
C GLU A 198 -1.45 -11.79 -27.44
N GLY A 199 -0.75 -12.08 -26.32
CA GLY A 199 -1.20 -12.99 -25.27
C GLY A 199 -2.54 -12.60 -24.63
N CYS A 200 -2.98 -11.35 -24.78
CA CYS A 200 -4.28 -10.90 -24.27
C CYS A 200 -5.48 -11.58 -24.94
N GLY A 201 -5.35 -12.03 -26.20
CA GLY A 201 -6.42 -12.73 -26.93
C GLY A 201 -7.66 -11.90 -27.27
N GLU A 202 -7.88 -10.74 -26.65
CA GLU A 202 -9.03 -9.88 -26.90
C GLU A 202 -8.89 -9.10 -28.20
N LYS A 203 -9.94 -9.14 -29.03
CA LYS A 203 -10.01 -8.34 -30.27
C LYS A 203 -10.39 -6.88 -29.98
N ALA A 204 -11.10 -6.64 -28.89
CA ALA A 204 -11.38 -5.29 -28.43
C ALA A 204 -10.08 -4.58 -28.07
N ARG A 205 -9.93 -3.30 -28.44
CA ARG A 205 -8.72 -2.51 -28.18
C ARG A 205 -7.45 -3.08 -28.81
N ALA A 206 -7.57 -3.66 -30.00
CA ALA A 206 -6.42 -4.23 -30.73
C ALA A 206 -5.33 -3.19 -31.03
N ASP A 207 -5.68 -1.92 -31.03
CA ASP A 207 -4.78 -0.78 -31.23
C ASP A 207 -4.19 -0.20 -29.94
N GLU A 208 -4.46 -0.80 -28.75
CA GLU A 208 -3.90 -0.38 -27.46
C GLU A 208 -2.89 -1.43 -26.91
N PRO A 209 -1.70 -1.56 -27.50
CA PRO A 209 -0.77 -2.65 -27.17
C PRO A 209 -0.26 -2.61 -25.75
N TYR A 210 -0.01 -1.43 -25.18
CA TYR A 210 0.44 -1.29 -23.79
C TYR A 210 -0.61 -1.80 -22.81
N ARG A 211 -1.86 -1.37 -22.96
CA ARG A 211 -2.95 -1.84 -22.12
C ARG A 211 -3.12 -3.35 -22.19
N ARG A 212 -3.00 -3.92 -23.39
CA ARG A 212 -3.10 -5.37 -23.62
C ARG A 212 -1.95 -6.11 -22.96
N ALA A 213 -0.71 -5.60 -23.04
CA ALA A 213 0.43 -6.17 -22.35
C ALA A 213 0.27 -6.15 -20.82
N VAL A 214 -0.17 -5.03 -20.25
CA VAL A 214 -0.47 -4.94 -18.80
C VAL A 214 -1.56 -5.93 -18.38
N ARG A 215 -2.58 -6.16 -19.22
CA ARG A 215 -3.60 -7.18 -18.96
C ARG A 215 -3.02 -8.60 -18.93
N VAL A 216 -2.07 -8.93 -19.81
CA VAL A 216 -1.35 -10.21 -19.81
C VAL A 216 -0.57 -10.36 -18.50
N ILE A 217 0.20 -9.35 -18.11
CA ILE A 217 0.97 -9.35 -16.86
C ILE A 217 0.03 -9.55 -15.66
N ARG A 218 -1.07 -8.80 -15.62
CA ARG A 218 -2.06 -8.90 -14.55
C ARG A 218 -2.72 -10.28 -14.50
N ALA A 219 -3.04 -10.89 -15.65
CA ALA A 219 -3.64 -12.22 -15.69
C ALA A 219 -2.65 -13.31 -15.23
N ARG A 220 -1.39 -13.25 -15.66
CA ARG A 220 -0.33 -14.16 -15.19
C ARG A 220 -0.10 -14.03 -13.69
N LEU A 221 -0.03 -12.79 -13.17
CA LEU A 221 0.11 -12.53 -11.72
C LEU A 221 -1.12 -13.01 -10.94
N SER A 222 -2.33 -12.91 -11.52
CA SER A 222 -3.55 -13.45 -10.95
C SER A 222 -3.48 -14.99 -10.85
N ALA A 223 -3.00 -15.65 -11.88
CA ALA A 223 -2.79 -17.10 -11.90
C ALA A 223 -1.76 -17.51 -10.83
N THR A 224 -0.64 -16.80 -10.73
CA THR A 224 0.36 -16.99 -9.66
C THR A 224 -0.25 -16.85 -8.27
N SER A 225 -1.07 -15.82 -8.06
CA SER A 225 -1.77 -15.62 -6.78
C SER A 225 -2.69 -16.79 -6.44
N ALA A 226 -3.42 -17.31 -7.42
CA ALA A 226 -4.33 -18.43 -7.24
C ALA A 226 -3.60 -19.74 -6.92
N GLU A 227 -2.38 -19.91 -7.43
CA GLU A 227 -1.55 -21.10 -7.18
C GLU A 227 -0.93 -21.10 -5.78
N ILE A 228 -0.44 -19.97 -5.31
CA ILE A 228 0.35 -19.88 -4.06
C ILE A 228 -0.43 -19.43 -2.82
N LEU A 229 -1.66 -18.94 -2.99
CA LEU A 229 -2.46 -18.40 -1.88
C LEU A 229 -3.72 -19.24 -1.63
N ASP A 230 -4.04 -19.43 -0.35
CA ASP A 230 -5.30 -20.07 0.08
C ASP A 230 -6.54 -19.19 -0.15
N ARG A 231 -6.34 -17.93 -0.51
CA ARG A 231 -7.40 -16.93 -0.73
C ARG A 231 -7.08 -16.05 -1.94
N THR A 232 -8.10 -15.66 -2.68
CA THR A 232 -7.96 -14.84 -3.88
C THR A 232 -7.98 -13.35 -3.54
N PRO A 233 -6.98 -12.55 -3.98
CA PRO A 233 -7.04 -11.09 -3.90
C PRO A 233 -8.20 -10.51 -4.72
N GLN A 234 -8.59 -9.27 -4.44
CA GLN A 234 -9.46 -8.50 -5.33
C GLN A 234 -8.71 -8.14 -6.61
N GLN A 235 -9.44 -7.78 -7.68
CA GLN A 235 -8.85 -7.35 -8.97
C GLN A 235 -8.21 -8.48 -9.79
N VAL A 236 -8.49 -9.73 -9.46
CA VAL A 236 -8.05 -10.89 -10.25
C VAL A 236 -8.63 -10.82 -11.67
N LEU A 237 -7.79 -11.16 -12.63
CA LEU A 237 -8.14 -11.30 -14.03
C LEU A 237 -7.75 -12.70 -14.50
N ASP A 238 -8.69 -13.42 -15.09
CA ASP A 238 -8.44 -14.72 -15.70
C ASP A 238 -8.53 -14.61 -17.24
N LEU A 239 -7.42 -14.91 -17.89
CA LEU A 239 -7.31 -15.02 -19.35
C LEU A 239 -6.85 -16.43 -19.76
N GLY A 240 -6.83 -17.40 -18.84
CA GLY A 240 -6.32 -18.74 -19.09
C GLY A 240 -4.80 -18.81 -19.32
N LEU A 241 -4.06 -17.79 -18.87
CA LEU A 241 -2.60 -17.72 -19.02
C LEU A 241 -1.89 -18.47 -17.89
N PRO A 242 -0.69 -19.04 -18.14
CA PRO A 242 0.09 -19.71 -17.10
C PRO A 242 0.59 -18.71 -16.05
N PRO A 243 0.75 -19.14 -14.79
CA PRO A 243 1.37 -18.34 -13.74
C PRO A 243 2.83 -18.00 -14.07
N TYR A 244 3.38 -17.03 -13.36
CA TYR A 244 4.82 -16.80 -13.33
C TYR A 244 5.49 -17.87 -12.46
N GLU A 245 6.51 -18.53 -12.99
CA GLU A 245 7.30 -19.51 -12.23
C GLU A 245 8.32 -18.81 -11.31
N THR A 246 8.83 -17.68 -11.74
CA THR A 246 9.85 -16.91 -11.01
C THR A 246 9.55 -15.40 -11.00
N PRO A 247 10.03 -14.67 -9.97
CA PRO A 247 9.96 -13.20 -9.97
C PRO A 247 10.68 -12.54 -11.17
N ALA A 248 11.72 -13.21 -11.70
CA ALA A 248 12.49 -12.71 -12.84
C ALA A 248 11.65 -12.64 -14.13
N GLU A 249 10.70 -13.56 -14.31
CA GLU A 249 9.79 -13.51 -15.46
C GLU A 249 8.86 -12.31 -15.41
N LEU A 250 8.31 -11.99 -14.22
CA LEU A 250 7.52 -10.78 -14.02
C LEU A 250 8.38 -9.53 -14.30
N GLY A 251 9.62 -9.53 -13.80
CA GLY A 251 10.58 -8.45 -14.07
C GLY A 251 10.80 -8.24 -15.57
N ALA A 252 11.04 -9.34 -16.33
CA ALA A 252 11.26 -9.25 -17.77
C ALA A 252 10.05 -8.69 -18.54
N ASP A 253 8.82 -9.06 -18.15
CA ASP A 253 7.62 -8.51 -18.76
C ASP A 253 7.46 -7.00 -18.45
N LEU A 254 7.81 -6.56 -17.24
CA LEU A 254 7.81 -5.13 -16.86
C LEU A 254 8.93 -4.35 -17.58
N ASP A 255 10.13 -4.93 -17.70
CA ASP A 255 11.23 -4.33 -18.47
C ASP A 255 10.85 -4.14 -19.93
N THR A 256 10.11 -5.09 -20.53
CA THR A 256 9.58 -4.98 -21.90
C THR A 256 8.67 -3.76 -22.07
N LEU A 257 7.85 -3.44 -21.06
CA LEU A 257 7.03 -2.21 -21.05
C LEU A 257 7.92 -0.95 -20.99
N ASP A 258 8.86 -0.91 -20.03
CA ASP A 258 9.75 0.24 -19.81
C ASP A 258 10.63 0.52 -21.03
N GLU A 259 11.24 -0.49 -21.61
CA GLU A 259 12.08 -0.37 -22.81
C GLU A 259 11.28 0.20 -24.01
N SER A 260 10.05 -0.26 -24.18
CA SER A 260 9.20 0.24 -25.27
C SER A 260 8.77 1.69 -25.02
N LEU A 261 8.43 2.07 -23.79
CA LEU A 261 8.11 3.45 -23.42
C LEU A 261 9.30 4.39 -23.65
N ARG A 262 10.51 3.98 -23.27
CA ARG A 262 11.73 4.76 -23.48
C ARG A 262 12.06 4.90 -24.98
N GLY A 263 11.79 3.86 -25.75
CA GLY A 263 12.11 3.80 -27.20
C GLY A 263 11.42 4.88 -28.04
N HIS A 264 10.26 5.38 -27.62
CA HIS A 264 9.55 6.47 -28.32
C HIS A 264 9.46 7.78 -27.51
N GLY A 265 10.31 7.95 -26.50
CA GLY A 265 10.44 9.19 -25.76
C GLY A 265 9.35 9.43 -24.70
N SER A 266 8.53 8.43 -24.39
CA SER A 266 7.50 8.50 -23.34
C SER A 266 8.04 8.08 -21.97
N ALA A 267 9.30 8.38 -21.69
CA ALA A 267 9.94 8.04 -20.41
C ALA A 267 9.35 8.79 -19.18
N LEU A 268 8.38 9.67 -19.41
CA LEU A 268 7.63 10.34 -18.34
C LEU A 268 6.38 9.54 -17.90
N LEU A 269 5.99 8.51 -18.63
CA LEU A 269 4.90 7.62 -18.31
C LEU A 269 5.42 6.39 -17.57
#